data_dbcebd9d54f7dca7bcd9cbd6d368d7d9
#
_entry.id   dbcebd9d54f7dca7bcd9cbd6d368d7d9
#
_cell.length_a   1.000
_cell.length_b   1.000
_cell.length_c   1.000
_cell.angle_alpha   90.00
_cell.angle_beta   90.00
_cell.angle_gamma   90.00
#
_symmetry.space_group_name_H-M   'P 1'
#
loop_
_entity.id
_entity.type
_entity.pdbx_description
1 polymer ?
#
loop_
_entity_poly.entity_id
_entity_poly.type
_entity_poly.pdbx_seq_one_letter_code
_entity_poly.pdbx_strand_id
1 'polypeptide(L)'
;MTTLLGISGSLTKGGSTRAVIDAALQGAKVRYPQIQTEVIDLRDVKLSFCDGRPVNEYTDDTPRIVGQIQAADAYIIGTPVYRGSYTGSLKNLLDHVPVEAMMGKVAGLIATGATDHHYLSIDQELRPVLLWFNLHLVPGSVYVRSNQFQGNTISDEQINEHLRLLGEAVAEMQQRLDGGAQGPPPLSLWGRRKS
;
A
#
# COMPACT_ATOMS: atom_id res chain seq x y z
N MET A 1 8.97 10.92 -14.15
CA MET A 1 8.83 11.52 -12.81
C MET A 1 8.20 10.46 -11.94
N THR A 2 8.82 10.08 -10.85
CA THR A 2 8.37 8.94 -10.01
C THR A 2 7.16 9.33 -9.16
N THR A 3 6.08 8.55 -9.24
CA THR A 3 4.87 8.72 -8.43
C THR A 3 4.82 7.67 -7.33
N LEU A 4 4.83 8.11 -6.07
CA LEU A 4 4.65 7.27 -4.89
C LEU A 4 3.21 7.39 -4.39
N LEU A 5 2.47 6.29 -4.47
CA LEU A 5 1.05 6.22 -4.14
C LEU A 5 0.82 5.66 -2.73
N GLY A 6 0.20 6.46 -1.87
CA GLY A 6 -0.35 6.00 -0.60
C GLY A 6 -1.70 5.30 -0.79
N ILE A 7 -1.92 4.16 -0.14
CA ILE A 7 -3.21 3.46 -0.15
C ILE A 7 -3.65 3.24 1.31
N SER A 8 -4.74 3.91 1.70
CA SER A 8 -5.35 3.77 3.03
C SER A 8 -6.51 2.78 2.99
N GLY A 9 -6.31 1.62 3.63
CA GLY A 9 -7.33 0.56 3.74
C GLY A 9 -8.41 0.82 4.81
N SER A 10 -8.39 1.98 5.50
CA SER A 10 -9.36 2.31 6.54
C SER A 10 -10.63 2.93 5.96
N LEU A 11 -11.79 2.53 6.50
CA LEU A 11 -13.08 3.19 6.23
C LEU A 11 -13.52 4.11 7.38
N THR A 12 -12.76 4.17 8.47
CA THR A 12 -13.11 4.97 9.66
C THR A 12 -12.83 6.45 9.44
N LYS A 13 -13.82 7.31 9.64
CA LYS A 13 -13.67 8.77 9.59
C LYS A 13 -12.68 9.24 10.67
N GLY A 14 -11.75 10.13 10.30
CA GLY A 14 -10.70 10.61 11.22
C GLY A 14 -9.66 9.55 11.57
N GLY A 15 -9.51 8.50 10.76
CA GLY A 15 -8.65 7.36 11.04
C GLY A 15 -7.15 7.68 11.00
N SER A 16 -6.44 7.11 11.95
CA SER A 16 -4.98 7.19 12.11
C SER A 16 -4.19 6.61 10.92
N THR A 17 -4.79 5.69 10.16
CA THR A 17 -4.12 5.04 9.02
C THR A 17 -3.71 6.04 7.94
N ARG A 18 -4.55 7.04 7.66
CA ARG A 18 -4.20 8.10 6.69
C ARG A 18 -3.01 8.92 7.18
N ALA A 19 -2.98 9.30 8.45
CA ALA A 19 -1.91 10.11 9.02
C ALA A 19 -0.53 9.42 8.94
N VAL A 20 -0.47 8.12 9.19
CA VAL A 20 0.80 7.37 9.10
C VAL A 20 1.28 7.20 7.66
N ILE A 21 0.37 7.09 6.70
CA ILE A 21 0.70 7.08 5.28
C ILE A 21 1.26 8.44 4.86
N ASP A 22 0.59 9.53 5.22
CA ASP A 22 1.02 10.89 4.91
C ASP A 22 2.41 11.18 5.50
N ALA A 23 2.71 10.71 6.71
CA ALA A 23 4.03 10.85 7.34
C ALA A 23 5.12 10.10 6.55
N ALA A 24 4.87 8.87 6.11
CA ALA A 24 5.82 8.11 5.31
C ALA A 24 6.04 8.75 3.92
N LEU A 25 4.98 9.21 3.26
CA LEU A 25 5.07 9.92 1.98
C LEU A 25 5.87 11.22 2.12
N GLN A 26 5.68 11.95 3.22
CA GLN A 26 6.44 13.15 3.51
C GLN A 26 7.93 12.84 3.72
N GLY A 27 8.28 11.75 4.39
CA GLY A 27 9.64 11.28 4.52
C GLY A 27 10.32 11.06 3.17
N ALA A 28 9.65 10.34 2.27
CA ALA A 28 10.12 10.15 0.90
C ALA A 28 10.34 11.48 0.16
N LYS A 29 9.38 12.41 0.28
CA LYS A 29 9.42 13.71 -0.41
C LYS A 29 10.51 14.65 0.12
N VAL A 30 10.79 14.62 1.42
CA VAL A 30 11.88 15.40 2.01
C VAL A 30 13.23 14.93 1.48
N ARG A 31 13.44 13.61 1.39
CA ARG A 31 14.69 13.01 0.88
C ARG A 31 14.83 13.12 -0.63
N TYR A 32 13.71 13.02 -1.37
CA TYR A 32 13.65 13.03 -2.82
C TYR A 32 12.58 14.02 -3.31
N PRO A 33 12.87 15.35 -3.34
CA PRO A 33 11.86 16.39 -3.63
C PRO A 33 11.19 16.28 -5.00
N GLN A 34 11.81 15.57 -5.95
CA GLN A 34 11.29 15.34 -7.30
C GLN A 34 10.16 14.27 -7.35
N ILE A 35 9.94 13.52 -6.27
CA ILE A 35 8.87 12.51 -6.21
C ILE A 35 7.52 13.18 -6.10
N GLN A 36 6.56 12.76 -6.93
CA GLN A 36 5.16 13.08 -6.75
C GLN A 36 4.51 12.11 -5.78
N THR A 37 3.64 12.61 -4.92
CA THR A 37 2.90 11.80 -3.97
C THR A 37 1.40 11.97 -4.16
N GLU A 38 0.68 10.86 -4.23
CA GLU A 38 -0.79 10.80 -4.29
C GLU A 38 -1.30 9.88 -3.19
N VAL A 39 -2.58 10.00 -2.82
CA VAL A 39 -3.19 9.08 -1.85
C VAL A 39 -4.58 8.67 -2.30
N ILE A 40 -4.81 7.36 -2.32
CA ILE A 40 -6.14 6.75 -2.35
C ILE A 40 -6.55 6.48 -0.91
N ASP A 41 -7.62 7.12 -0.45
CA ASP A 41 -8.26 6.80 0.82
C ASP A 41 -9.57 6.06 0.53
N LEU A 42 -9.66 4.80 0.97
CA LEU A 42 -10.84 3.97 0.68
C LEU A 42 -12.13 4.48 1.33
N ARG A 43 -12.05 5.45 2.24
CA ARG A 43 -13.23 6.15 2.78
C ARG A 43 -13.93 7.05 1.77
N ASP A 44 -13.15 7.58 0.83
CA ASP A 44 -13.57 8.65 -0.07
C ASP A 44 -13.96 8.11 -1.46
N VAL A 45 -13.96 6.78 -1.62
CA VAL A 45 -14.25 6.12 -2.89
C VAL A 45 -15.30 5.01 -2.71
N LYS A 46 -16.03 4.73 -3.78
CA LYS A 46 -16.99 3.64 -3.84
C LYS A 46 -16.45 2.54 -4.73
N LEU A 47 -16.20 1.37 -4.15
CA LEU A 47 -15.77 0.18 -4.87
C LEU A 47 -16.82 -0.92 -4.69
N SER A 48 -17.37 -1.41 -5.77
CA SER A 48 -18.19 -2.63 -5.77
C SER A 48 -17.37 -3.82 -5.29
N PHE A 49 -18.01 -4.87 -4.80
CA PHE A 49 -17.31 -6.12 -4.56
C PHE A 49 -16.80 -6.70 -5.87
N CYS A 50 -15.57 -7.21 -5.84
CA CYS A 50 -14.98 -7.90 -6.98
C CYS A 50 -15.74 -9.19 -7.25
N ASP A 51 -16.37 -9.28 -8.43
CA ASP A 51 -17.14 -10.43 -8.89
C ASP A 51 -16.52 -11.11 -10.11
N GLY A 52 -15.31 -10.68 -10.49
CA GLY A 52 -14.52 -11.27 -11.57
C GLY A 52 -14.83 -10.72 -12.96
N ARG A 53 -15.75 -9.73 -13.09
CA ARG A 53 -15.94 -9.04 -14.36
C ARG A 53 -14.72 -8.15 -14.69
N PRO A 54 -14.51 -7.80 -15.97
CA PRO A 54 -13.48 -6.83 -16.37
C PRO A 54 -13.62 -5.49 -15.65
N VAL A 55 -12.49 -4.87 -15.26
CA VAL A 55 -12.45 -3.62 -14.49
C VAL A 55 -13.24 -2.49 -15.16
N ASN A 56 -13.20 -2.40 -16.47
CA ASN A 56 -13.92 -1.38 -17.24
C ASN A 56 -15.45 -1.54 -17.28
N GLU A 57 -15.99 -2.64 -16.77
CA GLU A 57 -17.44 -2.87 -16.67
C GLU A 57 -18.03 -2.36 -15.34
N TYR A 58 -17.19 -1.97 -14.37
CA TYR A 58 -17.65 -1.31 -13.15
C TYR A 58 -17.97 0.16 -13.43
N THR A 59 -19.09 0.64 -12.87
CA THR A 59 -19.62 1.99 -13.12
C THR A 59 -19.37 2.96 -11.95
N ASP A 60 -18.70 2.48 -10.93
CA ASP A 60 -18.27 3.26 -9.75
C ASP A 60 -16.80 3.75 -9.88
N ASP A 61 -16.14 4.01 -8.77
CA ASP A 61 -14.74 4.47 -8.77
C ASP A 61 -13.72 3.40 -9.16
N THR A 62 -14.12 2.13 -9.28
CA THR A 62 -13.20 1.00 -9.49
C THR A 62 -12.24 1.20 -10.67
N PRO A 63 -12.69 1.55 -11.89
CA PRO A 63 -11.77 1.72 -13.02
C PRO A 63 -10.77 2.84 -12.80
N ARG A 64 -11.20 3.95 -12.21
CA ARG A 64 -10.34 5.11 -11.92
C ARG A 64 -9.26 4.73 -10.90
N ILE A 65 -9.65 4.08 -9.81
CA ILE A 65 -8.73 3.69 -8.73
C ILE A 65 -7.71 2.65 -9.20
N VAL A 66 -8.15 1.64 -9.94
CA VAL A 66 -7.23 0.65 -10.53
C VAL A 66 -6.26 1.32 -11.51
N GLY A 67 -6.74 2.28 -12.32
CA GLY A 67 -5.89 3.07 -13.20
C GLY A 67 -4.81 3.87 -12.47
N GLN A 68 -5.13 4.48 -11.31
CA GLN A 68 -4.15 5.18 -10.48
C GLN A 68 -3.09 4.22 -9.91
N ILE A 69 -3.50 3.02 -9.45
CA ILE A 69 -2.56 1.99 -8.98
C ILE A 69 -1.64 1.55 -10.12
N GLN A 70 -2.19 1.35 -11.31
CA GLN A 70 -1.39 0.95 -12.48
C GLN A 70 -0.38 2.02 -12.90
N ALA A 71 -0.75 3.30 -12.80
CA ALA A 71 0.10 4.42 -13.19
C ALA A 71 1.21 4.74 -12.16
N ALA A 72 1.03 4.39 -10.89
CA ALA A 72 2.02 4.65 -9.84
C ALA A 72 3.27 3.76 -9.99
N ASP A 73 4.43 4.28 -9.56
CA ASP A 73 5.72 3.59 -9.64
C ASP A 73 6.05 2.82 -8.35
N ALA A 74 5.55 3.28 -7.19
CA ALA A 74 5.77 2.64 -5.90
C ALA A 74 4.60 2.94 -4.94
N TYR A 75 4.56 2.23 -3.81
CA TYR A 75 3.41 2.28 -2.90
C TYR A 75 3.81 2.40 -1.43
N ILE A 76 3.01 3.14 -0.65
CA ILE A 76 2.90 3.03 0.80
C ILE A 76 1.51 2.49 1.12
N ILE A 77 1.41 1.26 1.59
CA ILE A 77 0.12 0.60 1.84
C ILE A 77 -0.11 0.52 3.34
N GLY A 78 -1.17 1.18 3.81
CA GLY A 78 -1.56 1.24 5.21
C GLY A 78 -2.93 0.63 5.46
N THR A 79 -3.08 -0.13 6.56
CA THR A 79 -4.34 -0.77 6.95
C THR A 79 -4.50 -0.79 8.47
N PRO A 80 -5.70 -0.56 9.01
CA PRO A 80 -5.95 -0.95 10.38
C PRO A 80 -6.04 -2.48 10.48
N VAL A 81 -5.66 -3.02 11.64
CA VAL A 81 -5.80 -4.46 11.90
C VAL A 81 -7.20 -4.74 12.42
N TYR A 82 -7.96 -5.54 11.68
CA TYR A 82 -9.28 -6.04 12.08
C TYR A 82 -9.25 -7.56 12.18
N ARG A 83 -9.56 -8.09 13.36
CA ARG A 83 -9.59 -9.54 13.58
C ARG A 83 -8.27 -10.26 13.22
N GLY A 84 -7.14 -9.61 13.50
CA GLY A 84 -5.81 -10.19 13.26
C GLY A 84 -5.30 -10.03 11.83
N SER A 85 -6.04 -9.37 10.93
CA SER A 85 -5.68 -9.21 9.52
C SER A 85 -5.91 -7.79 9.02
N TYR A 86 -5.51 -7.51 7.79
CA TYR A 86 -5.86 -6.27 7.09
C TYR A 86 -7.36 -6.19 6.77
N THR A 87 -7.86 -5.02 6.40
CA THR A 87 -9.29 -4.79 6.19
C THR A 87 -9.82 -5.50 4.94
N GLY A 88 -11.10 -5.90 5.00
CA GLY A 88 -11.83 -6.43 3.84
C GLY A 88 -11.93 -5.40 2.71
N SER A 89 -11.97 -4.09 3.00
CA SER A 89 -11.95 -3.04 1.98
C SER A 89 -10.64 -3.01 1.20
N LEU A 90 -9.49 -3.18 1.87
CA LEU A 90 -8.21 -3.29 1.20
C LEU A 90 -8.14 -4.57 0.36
N LYS A 91 -8.64 -5.70 0.90
CA LYS A 91 -8.69 -6.95 0.13
C LYS A 91 -9.54 -6.80 -1.12
N ASN A 92 -10.72 -6.20 -1.01
CA ASN A 92 -11.60 -5.96 -2.15
C ASN A 92 -10.91 -5.10 -3.22
N LEU A 93 -10.19 -4.05 -2.83
CA LEU A 93 -9.41 -3.27 -3.79
C LEU A 93 -8.37 -4.14 -4.50
N LEU A 94 -7.58 -4.92 -3.74
CA LEU A 94 -6.52 -5.76 -4.31
C LEU A 94 -7.07 -6.84 -5.26
N ASP A 95 -8.30 -7.32 -5.02
CA ASP A 95 -8.95 -8.30 -5.91
C ASP A 95 -9.34 -7.72 -7.27
N HIS A 96 -9.50 -6.41 -7.39
CA HIS A 96 -9.72 -5.73 -8.67
C HIS A 96 -8.43 -5.45 -9.45
N VAL A 97 -7.28 -5.43 -8.78
CA VAL A 97 -6.01 -5.01 -9.40
C VAL A 97 -5.43 -6.13 -10.26
N PRO A 98 -5.18 -5.91 -11.55
CA PRO A 98 -4.44 -6.87 -12.37
C PRO A 98 -3.02 -7.09 -11.81
N VAL A 99 -2.54 -8.32 -11.83
CA VAL A 99 -1.22 -8.68 -11.29
C VAL A 99 -0.12 -7.83 -11.94
N GLU A 100 -0.22 -7.61 -13.23
CA GLU A 100 0.74 -6.84 -14.04
C GLU A 100 0.83 -5.37 -13.62
N ALA A 101 -0.23 -4.83 -12.99
CA ALA A 101 -0.29 -3.43 -12.58
C ALA A 101 0.75 -3.06 -11.53
N MET A 102 1.12 -4.01 -10.67
CA MET A 102 2.04 -3.79 -9.56
C MET A 102 3.38 -4.52 -9.71
N MET A 103 3.53 -5.37 -10.72
CA MET A 103 4.69 -6.25 -10.91
C MET A 103 5.99 -5.46 -11.04
N GLY A 104 7.00 -5.86 -10.26
CA GLY A 104 8.35 -5.24 -10.27
C GLY A 104 8.44 -3.88 -9.57
N LYS A 105 7.34 -3.37 -9.05
CA LYS A 105 7.30 -2.10 -8.29
C LYS A 105 7.61 -2.36 -6.81
N VAL A 106 7.82 -1.28 -6.05
CA VAL A 106 8.21 -1.36 -4.63
C VAL A 106 7.06 -0.95 -3.72
N ALA A 107 6.89 -1.62 -2.58
CA ALA A 107 5.95 -1.19 -1.55
C ALA A 107 6.53 -1.23 -0.14
N GLY A 108 6.15 -0.23 0.67
CA GLY A 108 6.31 -0.18 2.12
C GLY A 108 4.97 -0.41 2.82
N LEU A 109 4.99 -1.09 3.96
CA LEU A 109 3.78 -1.54 4.65
C LEU A 109 3.64 -0.91 6.03
N ILE A 110 2.42 -0.48 6.35
CA ILE A 110 2.06 0.10 7.64
C ILE A 110 0.78 -0.56 8.15
N ALA A 111 0.75 -0.91 9.45
CA ALA A 111 -0.52 -1.21 10.10
C ALA A 111 -0.77 -0.31 11.30
N THR A 112 -2.04 -0.09 11.59
CA THR A 112 -2.49 0.56 12.82
C THR A 112 -3.35 -0.38 13.64
N GLY A 113 -3.15 -0.41 14.96
CA GLY A 113 -3.90 -1.32 15.83
C GLY A 113 -4.00 -0.79 17.25
N ALA A 114 -4.84 -1.45 18.07
CA ALA A 114 -5.06 -1.04 19.45
C ALA A 114 -4.02 -1.62 20.44
N THR A 115 -3.47 -2.80 20.14
CA THR A 115 -2.63 -3.58 21.05
C THR A 115 -1.40 -4.15 20.35
N ASP A 116 -0.41 -4.60 21.12
CA ASP A 116 0.81 -5.22 20.59
C ASP A 116 0.60 -6.63 20.01
N HIS A 117 -0.53 -7.29 20.28
CA HIS A 117 -0.77 -8.69 19.90
C HIS A 117 -0.80 -8.92 18.38
N HIS A 118 -0.95 -7.86 17.57
CA HIS A 118 -1.15 -7.97 16.14
C HIS A 118 -0.01 -7.35 15.31
N TYR A 119 1.15 -7.09 15.91
CA TYR A 119 2.24 -6.42 15.19
C TYR A 119 2.77 -7.23 14.00
N LEU A 120 2.66 -8.56 14.02
CA LEU A 120 3.04 -9.44 12.90
C LEU A 120 1.95 -9.62 11.83
N SER A 121 0.76 -9.03 12.01
CA SER A 121 -0.36 -9.22 11.06
C SER A 121 -0.03 -8.76 9.64
N ILE A 122 0.82 -7.75 9.47
CA ILE A 122 1.29 -7.32 8.16
C ILE A 122 2.10 -8.42 7.49
N ASP A 123 3.06 -8.97 8.21
CA ASP A 123 4.01 -9.93 7.65
C ASP A 123 3.36 -11.29 7.39
N GLN A 124 2.37 -11.67 8.19
CA GLN A 124 1.67 -12.94 8.07
C GLN A 124 0.48 -12.91 7.10
N GLU A 125 -0.22 -11.77 7.00
CA GLU A 125 -1.48 -11.69 6.28
C GLU A 125 -1.38 -10.82 5.00
N LEU A 126 -0.83 -9.61 5.08
CA LEU A 126 -0.80 -8.71 3.94
C LEU A 126 0.39 -8.96 3.01
N ARG A 127 1.59 -9.19 3.56
CA ARG A 127 2.80 -9.42 2.77
C ARG A 127 2.65 -10.58 1.77
N PRO A 128 2.12 -11.76 2.12
CA PRO A 128 1.92 -12.85 1.16
C PRO A 128 0.99 -12.48 0.00
N VAL A 129 -0.07 -11.71 0.27
CA VAL A 129 -0.98 -11.24 -0.79
C VAL A 129 -0.27 -10.31 -1.77
N LEU A 130 0.57 -9.41 -1.26
CA LEU A 130 1.31 -8.46 -2.11
C LEU A 130 2.43 -9.14 -2.90
N LEU A 131 3.05 -10.18 -2.35
CA LEU A 131 4.01 -11.01 -3.09
C LEU A 131 3.36 -11.73 -4.29
N TRP A 132 2.05 -12.00 -4.25
CA TRP A 132 1.32 -12.50 -5.41
C TRP A 132 1.39 -11.58 -6.63
N PHE A 133 1.56 -10.27 -6.42
CA PHE A 133 1.74 -9.27 -7.47
C PHE A 133 3.20 -9.12 -7.92
N ASN A 134 4.11 -9.95 -7.45
CA ASN A 134 5.57 -9.78 -7.70
C ASN A 134 6.10 -8.40 -7.28
N LEU A 135 5.55 -7.82 -6.22
CA LEU A 135 6.06 -6.60 -5.62
C LEU A 135 7.38 -6.85 -4.88
N HIS A 136 8.29 -5.90 -4.96
CA HIS A 136 9.41 -5.80 -4.04
C HIS A 136 8.94 -5.12 -2.75
N LEU A 137 9.03 -5.82 -1.62
CA LEU A 137 8.61 -5.27 -0.34
C LEU A 137 9.82 -4.83 0.47
N VAL A 138 9.81 -3.58 0.92
CA VAL A 138 10.85 -3.07 1.83
C VAL A 138 10.95 -3.97 3.06
N PRO A 139 12.15 -4.40 3.47
CA PRO A 139 12.34 -5.11 4.73
C PRO A 139 11.90 -4.23 5.91
N GLY A 140 11.14 -4.78 6.81
CA GLY A 140 10.55 -4.03 7.90
C GLY A 140 9.24 -3.34 7.48
N SER A 141 8.29 -3.42 8.36
CA SER A 141 6.99 -2.75 8.31
C SER A 141 6.86 -1.87 9.54
N VAL A 142 5.97 -0.89 9.53
CA VAL A 142 5.71 -0.05 10.69
C VAL A 142 4.36 -0.40 11.28
N TYR A 143 4.35 -0.81 12.55
CA TYR A 143 3.13 -1.03 13.31
C TYR A 143 2.93 0.11 14.29
N VAL A 144 1.79 0.80 14.21
CA VAL A 144 1.49 1.97 15.03
C VAL A 144 0.27 1.71 15.91
N ARG A 145 0.44 1.86 17.22
CA ARG A 145 -0.62 1.66 18.21
C ARG A 145 -1.46 2.92 18.42
N SER A 146 -2.70 2.73 18.84
CA SER A 146 -3.60 3.85 19.12
C SER A 146 -3.09 4.80 20.21
N ASN A 147 -2.32 4.32 21.19
CA ASN A 147 -1.72 5.16 22.24
C ASN A 147 -0.51 5.99 21.77
N GLN A 148 -0.05 5.80 20.54
CA GLN A 148 1.02 6.60 19.91
C GLN A 148 0.46 7.78 19.10
N PHE A 149 -0.84 8.03 19.22
CA PHE A 149 -1.52 9.18 18.64
C PHE A 149 -2.08 10.10 19.73
N GLN A 150 -2.07 11.40 19.44
CA GLN A 150 -2.84 12.41 20.16
C GLN A 150 -3.86 13.01 19.17
N GLY A 151 -5.10 12.55 19.27
CA GLY A 151 -6.08 12.77 18.20
C GLY A 151 -5.66 12.05 16.92
N ASN A 152 -5.49 12.80 15.84
CA ASN A 152 -5.01 12.26 14.55
C ASN A 152 -3.52 12.53 14.31
N THR A 153 -2.81 13.09 15.28
CA THR A 153 -1.37 13.40 15.16
C THR A 153 -0.57 12.28 15.82
N ILE A 154 0.48 11.84 15.16
CA ILE A 154 1.43 10.86 15.71
C ILE A 154 2.26 11.60 16.77
N SER A 155 2.14 11.17 18.04
CA SER A 155 2.83 11.81 19.18
C SER A 155 4.14 11.13 19.57
N ASP A 156 4.42 9.96 19.02
CA ASP A 156 5.63 9.16 19.29
C ASP A 156 6.71 9.52 18.27
N GLU A 157 7.81 10.09 18.73
CA GLU A 157 8.93 10.52 17.88
C GLU A 157 9.62 9.34 17.17
N GLN A 158 9.73 8.19 17.84
CA GLN A 158 10.35 7.01 17.25
C GLN A 158 9.49 6.45 16.11
N ILE A 159 8.18 6.47 16.26
CA ILE A 159 7.26 6.08 15.19
C ILE A 159 7.34 7.06 14.01
N ASN A 160 7.40 8.36 14.27
CA ASN A 160 7.59 9.35 13.20
C ASN A 160 8.89 9.09 12.42
N GLU A 161 9.97 8.77 13.13
CA GLU A 161 11.25 8.43 12.49
C GLU A 161 11.15 7.13 11.68
N HIS A 162 10.50 6.08 12.19
CA HIS A 162 10.32 4.83 11.45
C HIS A 162 9.48 5.03 10.19
N LEU A 163 8.43 5.84 10.24
CA LEU A 163 7.61 6.18 9.07
C LEU A 163 8.42 6.97 8.03
N ARG A 164 9.22 7.94 8.47
CA ARG A 164 10.13 8.69 7.61
C ARG A 164 11.09 7.74 6.89
N LEU A 165 11.78 6.87 7.64
CA LEU A 165 12.71 5.89 7.09
C LEU A 165 12.04 4.91 6.13
N LEU A 166 10.81 4.47 6.40
CA LEU A 166 10.05 3.60 5.50
C LEU A 166 9.80 4.30 4.16
N GLY A 167 9.35 5.55 4.18
CA GLY A 167 9.12 6.33 2.97
C GLY A 167 10.39 6.52 2.15
N GLU A 168 11.50 6.86 2.81
CA GLU A 168 12.82 6.98 2.17
C GLU A 168 13.27 5.67 1.53
N ALA A 169 13.12 4.55 2.26
CA ALA A 169 13.53 3.23 1.77
C ALA A 169 12.72 2.79 0.54
N VAL A 170 11.41 3.06 0.51
CA VAL A 170 10.59 2.77 -0.67
C VAL A 170 11.07 3.58 -1.88
N ALA A 171 11.29 4.87 -1.70
CA ALA A 171 11.74 5.76 -2.78
C ALA A 171 13.13 5.36 -3.30
N GLU A 172 14.06 5.08 -2.39
CA GLU A 172 15.41 4.65 -2.74
C GLU A 172 15.42 3.30 -3.47
N MET A 173 14.69 2.32 -2.94
CA MET A 173 14.62 1.00 -3.54
C MET A 173 13.99 1.06 -4.94
N GLN A 174 12.94 1.86 -5.13
CA GLN A 174 12.33 2.07 -6.46
C GLN A 174 13.33 2.65 -7.46
N GLN A 175 14.11 3.65 -7.05
CA GLN A 175 15.13 4.25 -7.93
C GLN A 175 16.25 3.26 -8.29
N ARG A 176 16.67 2.41 -7.36
CA ARG A 176 17.71 1.41 -7.60
C ARG A 176 17.27 0.27 -8.49
N LEU A 177 15.99 -0.14 -8.38
CA LEU A 177 15.46 -1.27 -9.18
C LEU A 177 15.08 -0.82 -10.59
N ASP A 178 14.54 0.36 -10.77
CA ASP A 178 14.10 0.94 -12.05
C ASP A 178 13.45 -0.10 -13.00
N GLY A 179 12.57 -0.92 -12.45
CA GLY A 179 11.87 -1.99 -13.15
C GLY A 179 12.72 -3.25 -13.45
N GLY A 180 13.98 -3.33 -12.98
CA GLY A 180 14.92 -4.38 -13.34
C GLY A 180 14.69 -5.73 -12.67
N ALA A 181 14.92 -5.89 -11.41
CA ALA A 181 15.00 -7.19 -10.72
C ALA A 181 13.64 -7.88 -10.51
N GLN A 182 13.09 -8.52 -11.51
CA GLN A 182 11.73 -9.11 -11.47
C GLN A 182 11.81 -10.62 -11.36
N GLY A 183 12.42 -11.36 -10.76
CA GLY A 183 12.31 -12.82 -10.59
C GLY A 183 11.44 -13.56 -11.63
N PRO A 184 11.06 -14.80 -11.39
CA PRO A 184 10.15 -15.52 -12.28
C PRO A 184 8.74 -14.89 -12.26
N PRO A 185 8.02 -14.93 -13.39
CA PRO A 185 6.65 -14.37 -13.45
C PRO A 185 5.71 -15.14 -12.51
N PRO A 186 4.69 -14.47 -11.95
CA PRO A 186 3.65 -15.11 -11.16
C PRO A 186 2.97 -16.25 -11.92
N LEU A 187 2.55 -17.31 -11.20
CA LEU A 187 1.87 -18.47 -11.80
C LEU A 187 0.64 -18.09 -12.61
N SER A 188 -0.08 -17.05 -12.20
CA SER A 188 -1.25 -16.52 -12.92
C SER A 188 -0.96 -16.04 -14.35
N LEU A 189 0.31 -15.77 -14.66
CA LEU A 189 0.74 -15.34 -16.00
C LEU A 189 1.32 -16.51 -16.84
N TRP A 190 1.44 -17.69 -16.25
CA TRP A 190 1.89 -18.86 -17.00
C TRP A 190 0.84 -19.28 -18.04
N GLY A 191 1.25 -19.40 -19.27
CA GLY A 191 0.36 -19.77 -20.39
C GLY A 191 -0.23 -18.59 -21.18
N ARG A 192 -0.21 -17.35 -20.67
CA ARG A 192 -0.65 -16.17 -21.44
C ARG A 192 0.36 -15.73 -22.53
N ARG A 193 1.57 -16.27 -22.54
CA ARG A 193 2.64 -15.94 -23.52
C ARG A 193 2.53 -16.68 -24.86
N LYS A 194 1.41 -17.34 -25.15
CA LYS A 194 1.22 -18.11 -26.39
C LYS A 194 0.03 -17.68 -27.25
N SER A 195 -0.40 -16.44 -27.15
CA SER A 195 -1.40 -15.89 -28.08
C SER A 195 -0.88 -14.60 -28.72
#